data_b09db65a3dbba475177dad8ae652a965
#
_entry.id   b09db65a3dbba475177dad8ae652a965
#
_cell.length_a   1.000
_cell.length_b   1.000
_cell.length_c   1.000
_cell.angle_alpha   90.00
_cell.angle_beta   90.00
_cell.angle_gamma   90.00
#
_symmetry.space_group_name_H-M   'P 1'
#
loop_
_entity.id
_entity.type
_entity.pdbx_description
1 polymer ?
#
loop_
_entity_poly.entity_id
_entity_poly.type
_entity_poly.pdbx_seq_one_letter_code
_entity_poly.pdbx_strand_id
1 'polypeptide(L)'
;MKYNYSYTPQPHTEAWLTYIRTQEQKSLERDEATMNSDAVPIHPMRFCREIRDFLDEDTTIVGDGGDIVSYGGRVINVSKLGYWLDPGPMGCLGTSTGFAMAAQLARPGQKVLILYGDGAFGLNGMEFESMVRQKLPVVSIIGNDGVWGQIKYPQKAIIGHATAAELTPGIRYDKMVEALGGYGELVEKPEDIRLGWPLRPS
;
A
#
# COMPACT_ATOMS: atom_id res chain seq x y z
N MET A 1 -30.88 -6.40 1.27
CA MET A 1 -31.28 -6.36 2.69
C MET A 1 -30.47 -5.25 3.38
N LYS A 2 -31.09 -4.11 3.74
CA LYS A 2 -30.42 -3.04 4.47
C LYS A 2 -30.50 -3.39 5.96
N TYR A 3 -29.40 -3.79 6.55
CA TYR A 3 -29.34 -3.93 8.00
C TYR A 3 -29.13 -2.54 8.61
N ASN A 4 -30.19 -1.98 9.16
CA ASN A 4 -30.11 -0.80 10.02
C ASN A 4 -29.66 -1.25 11.41
N TYR A 5 -28.36 -1.26 11.67
CA TYR A 5 -27.85 -1.36 13.03
C TYR A 5 -27.86 0.04 13.65
N SER A 6 -28.86 0.33 14.47
CA SER A 6 -28.76 1.44 15.40
C SER A 6 -27.84 1.04 16.55
N TYR A 7 -26.55 1.37 16.45
CA TYR A 7 -25.59 1.17 17.53
C TYR A 7 -25.72 2.32 18.53
N THR A 8 -26.10 1.99 19.77
CA THR A 8 -26.01 2.95 20.89
C THR A 8 -24.72 2.69 21.63
N PRO A 9 -23.75 3.62 21.63
CA PRO A 9 -22.51 3.44 22.36
C PRO A 9 -22.78 3.21 23.85
N GLN A 10 -22.17 2.20 24.43
CA GLN A 10 -22.20 1.97 25.87
C GLN A 10 -21.15 2.89 26.54
N PRO A 11 -21.34 3.32 27.80
CA PRO A 11 -20.40 4.23 28.50
C PRO A 11 -18.95 3.73 28.49
N HIS A 12 -18.72 2.42 28.63
CA HIS A 12 -17.39 1.84 28.54
C HIS A 12 -16.77 1.89 27.13
N THR A 13 -17.62 1.95 26.10
CA THR A 13 -17.16 2.08 24.69
C THR A 13 -16.56 3.46 24.44
N GLU A 14 -17.15 4.52 24.99
CA GLU A 14 -16.60 5.88 24.84
C GLU A 14 -15.23 6.02 25.51
N ALA A 15 -15.07 5.48 26.72
CA ALA A 15 -13.76 5.45 27.40
C ALA A 15 -12.72 4.70 26.57
N TRP A 16 -13.08 3.56 25.99
CA TRP A 16 -12.21 2.77 25.13
C TRP A 16 -11.85 3.51 23.83
N LEU A 17 -12.82 4.13 23.17
CA LEU A 17 -12.59 4.93 21.97
C LEU A 17 -11.67 6.13 22.26
N THR A 18 -11.86 6.79 23.38
CA THR A 18 -11.00 7.90 23.83
C THR A 18 -9.57 7.40 24.05
N TYR A 19 -9.41 6.26 24.70
CA TYR A 19 -8.10 5.65 24.90
C TYR A 19 -7.41 5.33 23.56
N ILE A 20 -8.10 4.65 22.62
CA ILE A 20 -7.54 4.30 21.30
C ILE A 20 -7.12 5.58 20.56
N ARG A 21 -7.98 6.58 20.47
CA ARG A 21 -7.68 7.86 19.79
C ARG A 21 -6.47 8.56 20.41
N THR A 22 -6.35 8.52 21.73
CA THR A 22 -5.18 9.07 22.42
C THR A 22 -3.90 8.33 22.06
N GLN A 23 -3.93 6.99 21.96
CA GLN A 23 -2.75 6.21 21.56
C GLN A 23 -2.41 6.44 20.06
N GLU A 24 -3.41 6.55 19.21
CA GLU A 24 -3.24 6.87 17.79
C GLU A 24 -2.58 8.25 17.63
N GLN A 25 -3.08 9.27 18.33
CA GLN A 25 -2.50 10.61 18.29
C GLN A 25 -1.02 10.61 18.73
N LYS A 26 -0.70 9.95 19.83
CA LYS A 26 0.69 9.79 20.30
C LYS A 26 1.57 9.07 19.26
N SER A 27 1.02 8.10 18.55
CA SER A 27 1.76 7.40 17.49
C SER A 27 2.04 8.32 16.32
N LEU A 28 1.07 9.12 15.88
CA LEU A 28 1.24 10.09 14.80
C LEU A 28 2.28 11.16 15.17
N GLU A 29 2.23 11.71 16.38
CA GLU A 29 3.21 12.69 16.88
C GLU A 29 4.63 12.11 16.90
N ARG A 30 4.79 10.88 17.40
CA ARG A 30 6.09 10.17 17.38
C ARG A 30 6.63 9.97 15.98
N ASP A 31 5.76 9.65 15.02
CA ASP A 31 6.12 9.27 13.67
C ASP A 31 6.24 10.49 12.72
N GLU A 32 5.87 11.70 13.19
CA GLU A 32 5.85 12.92 12.38
C GLU A 32 7.19 13.22 11.72
N ALA A 33 8.28 13.11 12.46
CA ALA A 33 9.62 13.36 11.92
C ALA A 33 9.99 12.41 10.77
N THR A 34 9.62 11.15 10.87
CA THR A 34 9.87 10.14 9.83
C THR A 34 8.95 10.30 8.63
N MET A 35 7.69 10.73 8.85
CA MET A 35 6.76 11.08 7.78
C MET A 35 7.20 12.32 6.99
N ASN A 36 8.03 13.17 7.57
CA ASN A 36 8.58 14.36 6.92
C ASN A 36 10.04 14.19 6.46
N SER A 37 10.57 12.98 6.45
CA SER A 37 11.95 12.69 6.09
C SER A 37 12.23 13.00 4.61
N ASP A 38 13.34 13.68 4.34
CA ASP A 38 13.88 13.91 2.99
C ASP A 38 15.02 12.95 2.65
N ALA A 39 15.12 11.84 3.37
CA ALA A 39 16.16 10.84 3.16
C ALA A 39 16.07 10.18 1.78
N VAL A 40 17.23 9.90 1.21
CA VAL A 40 17.41 9.08 0.01
C VAL A 40 18.33 7.92 0.40
N PRO A 41 17.90 6.65 0.26
CA PRO A 41 16.60 6.18 -0.27
C PRO A 41 15.39 6.68 0.54
N ILE A 42 14.23 6.75 -0.14
CA ILE A 42 12.99 7.27 0.42
C ILE A 42 12.58 6.48 1.67
N HIS A 43 12.33 7.19 2.78
CA HIS A 43 11.86 6.53 4.01
C HIS A 43 10.41 5.99 3.81
N PRO A 44 10.10 4.73 4.21
CA PRO A 44 8.77 4.14 3.97
C PRO A 44 7.60 4.95 4.55
N MET A 45 7.78 5.61 5.71
CA MET A 45 6.75 6.47 6.29
C MET A 45 6.50 7.72 5.44
N ARG A 46 7.57 8.34 4.88
CA ARG A 46 7.45 9.46 3.94
C ARG A 46 6.73 9.02 2.66
N PHE A 47 7.12 7.88 2.12
CA PHE A 47 6.48 7.28 0.95
C PHE A 47 4.97 7.08 1.15
N CYS A 48 4.56 6.43 2.26
CA CYS A 48 3.15 6.23 2.58
C CYS A 48 2.38 7.53 2.83
N ARG A 49 3.03 8.55 3.42
CA ARG A 49 2.43 9.87 3.60
C ARG A 49 2.15 10.56 2.28
N GLU A 50 3.10 10.55 1.33
CA GLU A 50 2.89 11.14 0.02
C GLU A 50 1.73 10.46 -0.72
N ILE A 51 1.60 9.13 -0.57
CA ILE A 51 0.46 8.38 -1.10
C ILE A 51 -0.84 8.86 -0.42
N ARG A 52 -0.88 8.88 0.92
CA ARG A 52 -2.07 9.31 1.69
C ARG A 52 -2.57 10.67 1.26
N ASP A 53 -1.66 11.64 1.13
CA ASP A 53 -2.00 13.03 0.81
C ASP A 53 -2.55 13.20 -0.63
N PHE A 54 -2.54 12.12 -1.37
CA PHE A 54 -2.94 12.04 -2.77
C PHE A 54 -4.24 11.25 -3.01
N LEU A 55 -4.67 10.48 -2.02
CA LEU A 55 -5.85 9.62 -2.12
C LEU A 55 -7.14 10.42 -1.96
N ASP A 56 -8.13 10.07 -2.75
CA ASP A 56 -9.50 10.50 -2.53
C ASP A 56 -10.21 9.56 -1.55
N GLU A 57 -11.27 10.02 -0.90
CA GLU A 57 -12.09 9.20 0.02
C GLU A 57 -12.71 7.96 -0.65
N ASP A 58 -12.88 7.99 -1.99
CA ASP A 58 -13.45 6.92 -2.80
C ASP A 58 -12.39 6.02 -3.46
N THR A 59 -11.12 6.18 -3.09
CA THR A 59 -10.06 5.30 -3.59
C THR A 59 -10.07 3.97 -2.85
N THR A 60 -10.15 2.86 -3.59
CA THR A 60 -9.92 1.53 -3.03
C THR A 60 -8.42 1.24 -3.00
N ILE A 61 -7.92 0.86 -1.83
CA ILE A 61 -6.52 0.49 -1.62
C ILE A 61 -6.43 -1.02 -1.52
N VAL A 62 -5.48 -1.59 -2.24
CA VAL A 62 -5.16 -3.02 -2.18
C VAL A 62 -3.73 -3.16 -1.69
N GLY A 63 -3.55 -3.76 -0.51
CA GLY A 63 -2.23 -4.02 0.07
C GLY A 63 -1.71 -5.39 -0.34
N ASP A 64 -0.47 -5.45 -0.86
CA ASP A 64 0.20 -6.72 -1.16
C ASP A 64 1.69 -6.63 -0.85
N GLY A 65 2.07 -7.22 0.22
CA GLY A 65 3.43 -7.18 0.74
C GLY A 65 3.41 -7.28 2.25
N GLY A 66 4.57 -7.28 2.84
CA GLY A 66 4.73 -7.32 4.28
C GLY A 66 4.99 -5.93 4.84
N ASP A 67 6.21 -5.48 4.72
CA ASP A 67 6.72 -4.30 5.41
C ASP A 67 6.06 -3.01 4.93
N ILE A 68 6.02 -2.79 3.62
CA ILE A 68 5.43 -1.58 3.05
C ILE A 68 3.93 -1.46 3.34
N VAL A 69 3.19 -2.57 3.37
CA VAL A 69 1.76 -2.59 3.72
C VAL A 69 1.56 -2.29 5.20
N SER A 70 2.48 -2.74 6.06
CA SER A 70 2.48 -2.40 7.49
C SER A 70 2.70 -0.90 7.71
N TYR A 71 3.60 -0.26 6.96
CA TYR A 71 3.77 1.19 6.97
C TYR A 71 2.53 1.90 6.40
N GLY A 72 1.95 1.38 5.33
CA GLY A 72 0.70 1.87 4.76
C GLY A 72 -0.43 1.90 5.77
N GLY A 73 -0.65 0.80 6.49
CA GLY A 73 -1.69 0.68 7.52
C GLY A 73 -1.49 1.62 8.73
N ARG A 74 -0.27 2.13 8.95
CA ARG A 74 0.01 3.14 10.00
C ARG A 74 -0.27 4.57 9.56
N VAL A 75 -0.18 4.85 8.27
CA VAL A 75 -0.19 6.23 7.73
C VAL A 75 -1.46 6.52 6.93
N ILE A 76 -1.99 5.53 6.22
CA ILE A 76 -3.12 5.71 5.32
C ILE A 76 -4.41 5.35 6.04
N ASN A 77 -5.28 6.34 6.21
CA ASN A 77 -6.58 6.16 6.83
C ASN A 77 -7.64 5.90 5.75
N VAL A 78 -8.39 4.81 5.92
CA VAL A 78 -9.52 4.47 5.05
C VAL A 78 -10.81 4.69 5.83
N SER A 79 -11.65 5.59 5.35
CA SER A 79 -12.88 6.00 6.04
C SER A 79 -14.10 5.12 5.73
N LYS A 80 -14.03 4.30 4.69
CA LYS A 80 -15.16 3.48 4.19
C LYS A 80 -14.88 1.99 4.32
N LEU A 81 -15.86 1.24 4.79
CA LEU A 81 -15.76 -0.22 4.86
C LEU A 81 -15.59 -0.83 3.47
N GLY A 82 -14.62 -1.77 3.34
CA GLY A 82 -14.33 -2.47 2.09
C GLY A 82 -13.51 -1.65 1.09
N TYR A 83 -12.91 -0.54 1.52
CA TYR A 83 -12.00 0.25 0.69
C TYR A 83 -10.51 -0.04 0.98
N TRP A 84 -10.24 -0.87 1.96
CA TRP A 84 -8.94 -1.52 2.16
C TRP A 84 -9.11 -3.01 1.94
N LEU A 85 -8.38 -3.57 0.98
CA LEU A 85 -8.38 -4.98 0.63
C LEU A 85 -6.96 -5.53 0.79
N ASP A 86 -6.85 -6.63 1.49
CA ASP A 86 -5.60 -7.40 1.63
C ASP A 86 -5.96 -8.87 1.93
N PRO A 87 -4.99 -9.80 1.91
CA PRO A 87 -5.25 -11.21 2.20
C PRO A 87 -5.59 -11.48 3.68
N GLY A 88 -5.63 -10.45 4.53
CA GLY A 88 -5.92 -10.57 5.96
C GLY A 88 -4.99 -11.53 6.69
N PRO A 89 -5.49 -12.28 7.68
CA PRO A 89 -4.66 -13.17 8.50
C PRO A 89 -3.98 -14.30 7.73
N MET A 90 -4.42 -14.60 6.51
CA MET A 90 -3.80 -15.63 5.67
C MET A 90 -2.42 -15.21 5.16
N GLY A 91 -2.16 -13.91 5.04
CA GLY A 91 -0.85 -13.37 4.66
C GLY A 91 -0.36 -13.78 3.27
N CYS A 92 -1.26 -14.18 2.38
CA CYS A 92 -0.90 -14.62 1.03
C CYS A 92 -0.41 -13.44 0.20
N LEU A 93 0.79 -13.53 -0.36
CA LEU A 93 1.31 -12.56 -1.33
C LEU A 93 0.89 -12.92 -2.76
N GLY A 94 0.89 -11.92 -3.65
CA GLY A 94 0.52 -12.11 -5.05
C GLY A 94 -1.00 -12.14 -5.28
N THR A 95 -1.80 -11.51 -4.40
CA THR A 95 -3.27 -11.51 -4.51
C THR A 95 -3.82 -10.20 -5.05
N SER A 96 -3.03 -9.15 -5.04
CA SER A 96 -3.51 -7.78 -5.26
C SER A 96 -4.02 -7.48 -6.66
N THR A 97 -3.43 -8.04 -7.70
CA THR A 97 -3.94 -7.83 -9.08
C THR A 97 -5.37 -8.34 -9.22
N GLY A 98 -5.65 -9.52 -8.69
CA GLY A 98 -7.01 -10.08 -8.68
C GLY A 98 -7.99 -9.21 -7.88
N PHE A 99 -7.58 -8.74 -6.68
CA PHE A 99 -8.41 -7.85 -5.86
C PHE A 99 -8.62 -6.49 -6.53
N ALA A 100 -7.59 -5.92 -7.16
CA ALA A 100 -7.68 -4.64 -7.84
C ALA A 100 -8.58 -4.70 -9.08
N MET A 101 -8.44 -5.74 -9.90
CA MET A 101 -9.33 -5.96 -11.05
C MET A 101 -10.78 -6.12 -10.60
N ALA A 102 -11.02 -6.92 -9.56
CA ALA A 102 -12.36 -7.10 -8.99
C ALA A 102 -12.93 -5.79 -8.44
N ALA A 103 -12.12 -5.00 -7.72
CA ALA A 103 -12.52 -3.70 -7.19
C ALA A 103 -12.87 -2.72 -8.31
N GLN A 104 -12.05 -2.65 -9.36
CA GLN A 104 -12.28 -1.76 -10.51
C GLN A 104 -13.55 -2.12 -11.27
N LEU A 105 -13.84 -3.42 -11.42
CA LEU A 105 -15.07 -3.89 -12.05
C LEU A 105 -16.32 -3.67 -11.17
N ALA A 106 -16.18 -3.85 -9.86
CA ALA A 106 -17.28 -3.66 -8.91
C ALA A 106 -17.61 -2.18 -8.66
N ARG A 107 -16.66 -1.28 -8.88
CA ARG A 107 -16.75 0.17 -8.63
C ARG A 107 -16.27 0.96 -9.84
N PRO A 108 -17.01 0.94 -10.96
CA PRO A 108 -16.62 1.63 -12.17
C PRO A 108 -16.46 3.13 -11.91
N GLY A 109 -15.38 3.72 -12.43
CA GLY A 109 -15.08 5.15 -12.30
C GLY A 109 -14.45 5.56 -10.97
N GLN A 110 -14.31 4.65 -10.00
CA GLN A 110 -13.53 4.91 -8.79
C GLN A 110 -12.06 4.53 -8.99
N LYS A 111 -11.19 5.20 -8.26
CA LYS A 111 -9.75 4.91 -8.29
C LYS A 111 -9.44 3.62 -7.51
N VAL A 112 -8.56 2.82 -8.05
CA VAL A 112 -7.99 1.65 -7.38
C VAL A 112 -6.48 1.80 -7.35
N LEU A 113 -5.90 1.67 -6.17
CA LEU A 113 -4.47 1.75 -5.94
C LEU A 113 -3.98 0.45 -5.31
N ILE A 114 -2.91 -0.13 -5.87
CA ILE A 114 -2.20 -1.22 -5.24
C ILE A 114 -0.94 -0.68 -4.57
N LEU A 115 -0.79 -0.96 -3.28
CA LEU A 115 0.44 -0.74 -2.52
C LEU A 115 1.22 -2.04 -2.46
N TYR A 116 2.32 -2.11 -3.21
CA TYR A 116 3.13 -3.31 -3.37
C TYR A 116 4.44 -3.28 -2.60
N GLY A 117 4.83 -4.43 -2.04
CA GLY A 117 6.24 -4.77 -1.90
C GLY A 117 6.77 -5.40 -3.20
N ASP A 118 8.04 -5.20 -3.49
CA ASP A 118 8.69 -5.72 -4.71
C ASP A 118 8.65 -7.25 -4.82
N GLY A 119 8.82 -7.96 -3.70
CA GLY A 119 8.68 -9.40 -3.67
C GLY A 119 7.25 -9.87 -3.99
N ALA A 120 6.24 -9.18 -3.49
CA ALA A 120 4.84 -9.48 -3.80
C ALA A 120 4.53 -9.22 -5.28
N PHE A 121 5.01 -8.10 -5.83
CA PHE A 121 4.92 -7.80 -7.26
C PHE A 121 5.53 -8.91 -8.13
N GLY A 122 6.67 -9.45 -7.71
CA GLY A 122 7.35 -10.55 -8.42
C GLY A 122 6.51 -11.83 -8.56
N LEU A 123 5.47 -12.01 -7.73
CA LEU A 123 4.60 -13.18 -7.77
C LEU A 123 3.47 -13.06 -8.81
N ASN A 124 3.00 -11.86 -9.11
CA ASN A 124 1.85 -11.68 -9.99
C ASN A 124 1.94 -10.46 -10.94
N GLY A 125 3.12 -9.87 -11.10
CA GLY A 125 3.33 -8.70 -11.97
C GLY A 125 2.94 -8.93 -13.43
N MET A 126 2.91 -10.19 -13.91
CA MET A 126 2.45 -10.51 -15.28
C MET A 126 0.95 -10.19 -15.50
N GLU A 127 0.14 -10.14 -14.45
CA GLU A 127 -1.29 -9.80 -14.54
C GLU A 127 -1.54 -8.32 -14.92
N PHE A 128 -0.50 -7.50 -14.94
CA PHE A 128 -0.59 -6.15 -15.53
C PHE A 128 -0.98 -6.18 -17.01
N GLU A 129 -0.56 -7.22 -17.76
CA GLU A 129 -1.05 -7.45 -19.12
C GLU A 129 -2.57 -7.55 -19.15
N SER A 130 -3.15 -8.34 -18.23
CA SER A 130 -4.60 -8.51 -18.13
C SER A 130 -5.31 -7.20 -17.83
N MET A 131 -4.76 -6.36 -16.94
CA MET A 131 -5.33 -5.04 -16.63
C MET A 131 -5.26 -4.10 -17.85
N VAL A 132 -4.13 -4.07 -18.55
CA VAL A 132 -3.97 -3.27 -19.77
C VAL A 132 -4.94 -3.72 -20.86
N ARG A 133 -4.97 -5.02 -21.15
CA ARG A 133 -5.86 -5.60 -22.19
C ARG A 133 -7.33 -5.36 -21.88
N GLN A 134 -7.73 -5.40 -20.60
CA GLN A 134 -9.09 -5.14 -20.14
C GLN A 134 -9.39 -3.65 -19.93
N LYS A 135 -8.40 -2.76 -20.15
CA LYS A 135 -8.52 -1.30 -19.94
C LYS A 135 -8.98 -0.94 -18.53
N LEU A 136 -8.44 -1.61 -17.53
CA LEU A 136 -8.71 -1.34 -16.12
C LEU A 136 -7.68 -0.33 -15.59
N PRO A 137 -8.07 0.91 -15.26
CA PRO A 137 -7.16 1.98 -14.85
C PRO A 137 -6.76 1.81 -13.38
N VAL A 138 -5.93 0.81 -13.10
CA VAL A 138 -5.38 0.55 -11.77
C VAL A 138 -4.00 1.22 -11.65
N VAL A 139 -3.78 1.94 -10.57
CA VAL A 139 -2.47 2.50 -10.23
C VAL A 139 -1.78 1.58 -9.25
N SER A 140 -0.49 1.31 -9.48
CA SER A 140 0.32 0.48 -8.60
C SER A 140 1.56 1.22 -8.17
N ILE A 141 1.83 1.22 -6.87
CA ILE A 141 3.01 1.83 -6.29
C ILE A 141 3.81 0.74 -5.58
N ILE A 142 5.08 0.60 -5.98
CA ILE A 142 5.96 -0.48 -5.52
C ILE A 142 7.04 0.10 -4.61
N GLY A 143 7.05 -0.33 -3.33
CA GLY A 143 8.21 -0.13 -2.46
C GLY A 143 9.29 -1.14 -2.85
N ASN A 144 10.28 -0.68 -3.62
CA ASN A 144 11.32 -1.52 -4.22
C ASN A 144 12.62 -1.38 -3.42
N ASP A 145 12.74 -2.14 -2.34
CA ASP A 145 13.90 -2.13 -1.45
C ASP A 145 14.82 -3.36 -1.61
N GLY A 146 14.45 -4.31 -2.45
CA GLY A 146 15.25 -5.50 -2.75
C GLY A 146 15.30 -6.52 -1.64
N VAL A 147 14.30 -6.55 -0.74
CA VAL A 147 14.29 -7.48 0.39
C VAL A 147 12.89 -7.95 0.76
N TRP A 148 12.81 -9.13 1.36
CA TRP A 148 11.65 -9.58 2.14
C TRP A 148 11.71 -8.97 3.55
N GLY A 149 11.33 -7.70 3.72
CA GLY A 149 11.54 -6.90 4.94
C GLY A 149 11.00 -7.57 6.19
N GLN A 150 9.77 -8.05 6.18
CA GLN A 150 9.16 -8.78 7.31
C GLN A 150 9.84 -10.13 7.63
N ILE A 151 10.68 -10.65 6.76
CA ILE A 151 11.48 -11.84 7.02
C ILE A 151 12.87 -11.46 7.49
N LYS A 152 13.51 -10.52 6.81
CA LYS A 152 14.89 -10.10 7.07
C LYS A 152 15.07 -9.47 8.45
N TYR A 153 14.24 -8.51 8.80
CA TYR A 153 14.42 -7.74 10.02
C TYR A 153 14.17 -8.56 11.29
N PRO A 154 13.11 -9.36 11.42
CA PRO A 154 12.93 -10.26 12.54
C PRO A 154 14.03 -11.31 12.66
N GLN A 155 14.48 -11.90 11.55
CA GLN A 155 15.61 -12.84 11.60
C GLN A 155 16.86 -12.18 12.18
N LYS A 156 17.21 -10.98 11.70
CA LYS A 156 18.35 -10.22 12.25
C LYS A 156 18.19 -9.89 13.73
N ALA A 157 16.99 -9.51 14.16
CA ALA A 157 16.71 -9.16 15.54
C ALA A 157 16.77 -10.37 16.50
N ILE A 158 16.31 -11.55 16.05
CA ILE A 158 16.18 -12.74 16.89
C ILE A 158 17.45 -13.59 16.88
N ILE A 159 18.06 -13.80 15.71
CA ILE A 159 19.19 -14.73 15.52
C ILE A 159 20.47 -14.07 15.01
N GLY A 160 20.48 -12.73 14.85
CA GLY A 160 21.67 -11.94 14.49
C GLY A 160 22.01 -11.95 13.00
N HIS A 161 21.39 -12.76 12.17
CA HIS A 161 21.60 -12.81 10.71
C HIS A 161 20.29 -13.08 9.98
N ALA A 162 20.27 -12.86 8.66
CA ALA A 162 19.14 -13.18 7.81
C ALA A 162 19.57 -14.15 6.70
N THR A 163 18.71 -15.09 6.37
CA THR A 163 18.93 -16.09 5.31
C THR A 163 17.75 -16.08 4.35
N ALA A 164 18.03 -16.15 3.04
CA ALA A 164 17.05 -16.21 1.95
C ALA A 164 16.02 -15.05 1.98
N ALA A 165 16.42 -13.88 2.47
CA ALA A 165 15.56 -12.71 2.63
C ALA A 165 15.98 -11.54 1.72
N GLU A 166 16.97 -11.73 0.88
CA GLU A 166 17.44 -10.76 -0.10
C GLU A 166 16.79 -11.04 -1.47
N LEU A 167 16.39 -9.99 -2.14
CA LEU A 167 16.00 -9.98 -3.54
C LEU A 167 17.07 -9.26 -4.37
N THR A 168 16.92 -9.24 -5.68
CA THR A 168 17.82 -8.48 -6.53
C THR A 168 17.49 -6.99 -6.41
N PRO A 169 18.42 -6.13 -5.93
CA PRO A 169 18.15 -4.71 -5.81
C PRO A 169 18.09 -4.03 -7.18
N GLY A 170 17.29 -2.96 -7.27
CA GLY A 170 17.23 -2.11 -8.45
C GLY A 170 16.56 -2.72 -9.68
N ILE A 171 15.74 -3.76 -9.51
CA ILE A 171 14.94 -4.29 -10.62
C ILE A 171 14.02 -3.19 -11.13
N ARG A 172 13.98 -3.02 -12.45
CA ARG A 172 13.18 -2.02 -13.17
C ARG A 172 11.78 -2.57 -13.46
N TYR A 173 10.94 -2.64 -12.43
CA TYR A 173 9.54 -3.07 -12.57
C TYR A 173 8.71 -2.13 -13.45
N ASP A 174 9.05 -0.83 -13.47
CA ASP A 174 8.50 0.16 -14.39
C ASP A 174 8.66 -0.26 -15.85
N LYS A 175 9.85 -0.71 -16.23
CA LYS A 175 10.13 -1.19 -17.59
C LYS A 175 9.42 -2.52 -17.92
N MET A 176 9.21 -3.36 -16.93
CA MET A 176 8.40 -4.56 -17.10
C MET A 176 6.95 -4.20 -17.43
N VAL A 177 6.35 -3.26 -16.68
CA VAL A 177 4.98 -2.80 -16.94
C VAL A 177 4.85 -2.11 -18.29
N GLU A 178 5.83 -1.29 -18.70
CA GLU A 178 5.88 -0.71 -20.05
C GLU A 178 5.91 -1.79 -21.14
N ALA A 179 6.70 -2.85 -20.95
CA ALA A 179 6.74 -3.97 -21.91
C ALA A 179 5.42 -4.73 -22.04
N LEU A 180 4.58 -4.69 -21.01
CA LEU A 180 3.20 -5.24 -21.00
C LEU A 180 2.16 -4.25 -21.54
N GLY A 181 2.58 -3.07 -22.03
CA GLY A 181 1.71 -2.05 -22.61
C GLY A 181 1.13 -1.04 -21.61
N GLY A 182 1.58 -1.08 -20.35
CA GLY A 182 1.21 -0.10 -19.35
C GLY A 182 2.15 1.12 -19.33
N TYR A 183 1.99 1.97 -18.33
CA TYR A 183 2.90 3.08 -18.04
C TYR A 183 3.72 2.76 -16.78
N GLY A 184 5.00 3.05 -16.80
CA GLY A 184 5.90 2.84 -15.67
C GLY A 184 6.82 4.02 -15.41
N GLU A 185 7.08 4.33 -14.16
CA GLU A 185 8.00 5.40 -13.74
C GLU A 185 8.82 4.97 -12.53
N LEU A 186 10.10 5.31 -12.52
CA LEU A 186 11.00 5.13 -11.39
C LEU A 186 11.13 6.45 -10.63
N VAL A 187 10.82 6.41 -9.34
CA VAL A 187 10.93 7.56 -8.44
C VAL A 187 11.96 7.24 -7.36
N GLU A 188 12.99 8.07 -7.24
CA GLU A 188 14.10 7.87 -6.29
C GLU A 188 14.17 8.93 -5.19
N LYS A 189 13.44 10.05 -5.34
CA LYS A 189 13.43 11.15 -4.39
C LYS A 189 12.04 11.43 -3.86
N PRO A 190 11.90 11.81 -2.58
CA PRO A 190 10.60 12.07 -1.97
C PRO A 190 9.77 13.14 -2.70
N GLU A 191 10.40 14.18 -3.19
CA GLU A 191 9.75 15.30 -3.89
C GLU A 191 9.16 14.91 -5.24
N ASP A 192 9.67 13.85 -5.88
CA ASP A 192 9.24 13.40 -7.19
C ASP A 192 8.05 12.44 -7.13
N ILE A 193 7.67 11.94 -5.94
CA ILE A 193 6.56 10.99 -5.78
C ILE A 193 5.26 11.56 -6.36
N ARG A 194 5.01 12.85 -6.15
CA ARG A 194 3.80 13.52 -6.64
C ARG A 194 3.81 13.77 -8.15
N LEU A 195 4.98 13.88 -8.76
CA LEU A 195 5.14 14.13 -10.19
C LEU A 195 4.92 12.87 -11.01
N GLY A 196 5.30 11.71 -10.45
CA GLY A 196 5.12 10.39 -11.08
C GLY A 196 3.67 9.89 -11.12
N TRP A 197 2.70 10.65 -10.63
CA TRP A 197 1.32 10.20 -10.58
C TRP A 197 0.52 10.66 -11.81
N PRO A 198 0.10 9.75 -12.69
CA PRO A 198 -0.73 10.10 -13.85
C PRO A 198 -2.17 10.39 -13.40
N LEU A 199 -2.45 11.62 -12.98
CA LEU A 199 -3.77 12.02 -12.50
C LEU A 199 -4.62 12.72 -13.52
N ARG A 200 -4.44 12.48 -14.78
CA ARG A 200 -5.40 12.96 -15.76
C ARG A 200 -6.02 11.76 -16.46
N PRO A 201 -7.34 11.53 -16.28
CA PRO A 201 -8.03 10.72 -17.26
C PRO A 201 -7.85 11.40 -18.62
N SER A 202 -7.30 10.65 -19.56
CA SER A 202 -7.27 10.99 -20.98
C SER A 202 -8.68 11.01 -21.53
#